data_1f45aa109228cf8f5e0ea6f6bdc62313
#
_entry.id   1f45aa109228cf8f5e0ea6f6bdc62313
#
_cell.length_a   1.000
_cell.length_b   1.000
_cell.length_c   1.000
_cell.angle_alpha   90.00
_cell.angle_beta   90.00
_cell.angle_gamma   90.00
#
_symmetry.space_group_name_H-M   'P 1'
#
loop_
_entity.id
_entity.type
_entity.pdbx_description
1 polymer ?
#
loop_
_entity_poly.entity_id
_entity_poly.type
_entity_poly.pdbx_seq_one_letter_code
_entity_poly.pdbx_strand_id
1 'polypeptide(L)'
;TNGYTSLYLENENFEVPAGCTAYIIKGSQRGTETYPKAVVEVFGPGKILPKKTAFILENANKKGKTITYRANVSGIEVDVTGNLLVGSATETEFSGAGYKYYIFSNGSLGQGFYHQGTRKGESMKVKAHRAGLRLPTSFSAPAKPFFFDFEAAKKDYTTGIRETHNSQPAGDNTNIIYDLQGRRVDHPTRGIYIMN
;
A
#
# COMPACT_ATOMS: atom_id res chain seq x y z
N THR A 1 0.63 3.82 -19.34
CA THR A 1 0.84 3.48 -17.92
C THR A 1 1.69 4.54 -17.26
N ASN A 2 1.30 5.03 -16.11
CA ASN A 2 2.01 6.09 -15.38
C ASN A 2 3.18 5.57 -14.53
N GLY A 3 3.84 4.47 -14.95
CA GLY A 3 4.91 3.82 -14.20
C GLY A 3 4.43 2.76 -13.21
N TYR A 4 3.13 2.58 -13.04
CA TYR A 4 2.55 1.61 -12.11
C TYR A 4 1.90 0.43 -12.82
N THR A 5 1.99 -0.75 -12.25
CA THR A 5 1.29 -1.95 -12.72
C THR A 5 0.93 -2.85 -11.55
N SER A 6 -0.19 -3.58 -11.65
CA SER A 6 -0.48 -4.66 -10.71
C SER A 6 0.19 -5.95 -11.17
N LEU A 7 0.70 -6.75 -10.24
CA LEU A 7 1.37 -8.02 -10.50
C LEU A 7 0.92 -9.12 -9.54
N TYR A 8 0.96 -10.34 -10.05
CA TYR A 8 0.81 -11.57 -9.28
C TYR A 8 1.70 -12.66 -9.88
N LEU A 9 2.54 -13.26 -9.06
CA LEU A 9 3.42 -14.37 -9.42
C LEU A 9 3.08 -15.58 -8.54
N GLU A 10 2.71 -16.70 -9.18
CA GLU A 10 2.22 -17.88 -8.46
C GLU A 10 3.34 -18.78 -7.97
N ASN A 11 4.32 -19.02 -8.84
CA ASN A 11 5.31 -20.08 -8.65
C ASN A 11 6.68 -19.57 -8.22
N GLU A 12 6.88 -18.26 -8.18
CA GLU A 12 8.17 -17.64 -7.90
C GLU A 12 8.02 -16.47 -6.93
N ASN A 13 9.02 -16.27 -6.10
CA ASN A 13 9.15 -15.06 -5.31
C ASN A 13 9.74 -13.93 -6.17
N PHE A 14 9.58 -12.71 -5.70
CA PHE A 14 9.92 -11.51 -6.46
C PHE A 14 10.84 -10.60 -5.65
N GLU A 15 12.08 -10.45 -6.09
CA GLU A 15 12.98 -9.42 -5.59
C GLU A 15 12.65 -8.09 -6.27
N VAL A 16 12.35 -7.05 -5.47
CA VAL A 16 12.06 -5.71 -5.99
C VAL A 16 13.31 -5.17 -6.69
N PRO A 17 13.26 -4.89 -8.01
CA PRO A 17 14.43 -4.43 -8.76
C PRO A 17 14.87 -3.02 -8.35
N ALA A 18 16.12 -2.68 -8.65
CA ALA A 18 16.62 -1.32 -8.50
C ALA A 18 15.75 -0.33 -9.30
N GLY A 19 15.43 0.81 -8.69
CA GLY A 19 14.55 1.83 -9.27
C GLY A 19 13.06 1.47 -9.24
N CYS A 20 12.68 0.36 -8.62
CA CYS A 20 11.29 -0.04 -8.42
C CYS A 20 10.90 0.02 -6.94
N THR A 21 9.60 0.13 -6.70
CA THR A 21 8.98 0.02 -5.38
C THR A 21 7.74 -0.84 -5.49
N ALA A 22 7.58 -1.80 -4.58
CA ALA A 22 6.38 -2.62 -4.50
C ALA A 22 5.49 -2.18 -3.34
N TYR A 23 4.19 -2.32 -3.51
CA TYR A 23 3.17 -1.89 -2.55
C TYR A 23 2.14 -2.99 -2.36
N ILE A 24 1.75 -3.25 -1.10
CA ILE A 24 0.57 -4.03 -0.76
C ILE A 24 -0.44 -3.15 -0.02
N ILE A 25 -1.70 -3.58 0.01
CA ILE A 25 -2.79 -2.85 0.63
C ILE A 25 -3.24 -3.63 1.87
N LYS A 26 -3.20 -3.00 3.05
CA LYS A 26 -3.62 -3.62 4.32
C LYS A 26 -4.94 -3.08 4.86
N GLY A 27 -5.52 -2.07 4.25
CA GLY A 27 -6.78 -1.48 4.71
C GLY A 27 -7.17 -0.22 3.97
N SER A 28 -8.20 0.45 4.49
CA SER A 28 -8.58 1.78 4.07
C SER A 28 -8.76 2.68 5.29
N GLN A 29 -8.30 3.93 5.19
CA GLN A 29 -8.55 4.95 6.20
C GLN A 29 -9.59 5.94 5.68
N ARG A 30 -10.55 6.28 6.55
CA ARG A 30 -11.43 7.42 6.33
C ARG A 30 -10.67 8.68 6.75
N GLY A 31 -10.20 9.45 5.75
CA GLY A 31 -9.66 10.77 6.01
C GLY A 31 -10.78 11.83 6.08
N THR A 32 -10.40 13.07 6.34
CA THR A 32 -11.24 14.26 6.20
C THR A 32 -11.57 14.58 4.73
N GLU A 33 -10.98 13.83 3.81
CA GLU A 33 -11.14 13.99 2.37
C GLU A 33 -12.39 13.28 1.84
N THR A 34 -12.84 13.73 0.67
CA THR A 34 -14.02 13.19 -0.02
C THR A 34 -13.91 11.71 -0.36
N TYR A 35 -12.69 11.16 -0.37
CA TYR A 35 -12.39 9.77 -0.73
C TYR A 35 -11.52 9.09 0.31
N PRO A 36 -11.78 7.82 0.65
CA PRO A 36 -10.91 7.07 1.55
C PRO A 36 -9.55 6.79 0.90
N LYS A 37 -8.51 6.86 1.70
CA LYS A 37 -7.15 6.46 1.30
C LYS A 37 -6.89 5.00 1.64
N ALA A 38 -6.14 4.30 0.79
CA ALA A 38 -5.66 2.96 1.10
C ALA A 38 -4.50 3.02 2.12
N VAL A 39 -4.52 2.10 3.09
CA VAL A 39 -3.37 1.86 3.96
C VAL A 39 -2.38 0.99 3.19
N VAL A 40 -1.23 1.54 2.88
CA VAL A 40 -0.21 0.96 2.00
C VAL A 40 1.00 0.53 2.80
N GLU A 41 1.51 -0.65 2.55
CA GLU A 41 2.86 -1.04 2.99
C GLU A 41 3.81 -1.03 1.79
N VAL A 42 5.03 -0.56 2.01
CA VAL A 42 6.00 -0.21 0.97
C VAL A 42 7.23 -1.09 1.08
N PHE A 43 7.67 -1.65 -0.05
CA PHE A 43 8.88 -2.45 -0.15
C PHE A 43 9.81 -1.88 -1.21
N GLY A 44 10.97 -1.41 -0.77
CA GLY A 44 12.01 -0.87 -1.65
C GLY A 44 12.85 -1.94 -2.34
N PRO A 45 13.84 -1.52 -3.16
CA PRO A 45 14.73 -2.42 -3.88
C PRO A 45 15.41 -3.46 -2.97
N GLY A 46 15.59 -4.69 -3.48
CA GLY A 46 16.21 -5.80 -2.78
C GLY A 46 15.30 -6.53 -1.77
N LYS A 47 14.09 -6.02 -1.51
CA LYS A 47 13.09 -6.74 -0.70
C LYS A 47 12.49 -7.88 -1.51
N ILE A 48 12.28 -9.03 -0.88
CA ILE A 48 11.76 -10.24 -1.53
C ILE A 48 10.32 -10.46 -1.09
N LEU A 49 9.38 -10.33 -2.04
CA LEU A 49 7.98 -10.69 -1.84
C LEU A 49 7.83 -12.19 -2.08
N PRO A 50 7.12 -12.92 -1.19
CA PRO A 50 6.89 -14.35 -1.36
C PRO A 50 6.03 -14.62 -2.60
N LYS A 51 6.17 -15.81 -3.16
CA LYS A 51 5.25 -16.31 -4.19
C LYS A 51 3.80 -16.22 -3.74
N LYS A 52 2.87 -16.15 -4.69
CA LYS A 52 1.42 -15.98 -4.45
C LYS A 52 1.05 -14.65 -3.80
N THR A 53 1.95 -13.68 -3.83
CA THR A 53 1.66 -12.31 -3.39
C THR A 53 1.16 -11.46 -4.55
N ALA A 54 0.03 -10.82 -4.35
CA ALA A 54 -0.47 -9.78 -5.25
C ALA A 54 0.05 -8.41 -4.77
N PHE A 55 0.58 -7.61 -5.67
CA PHE A 55 1.16 -6.30 -5.34
C PHE A 55 1.05 -5.29 -6.49
N ILE A 56 1.23 -4.02 -6.17
CA ILE A 56 1.43 -2.97 -7.16
C ILE A 56 2.91 -2.71 -7.26
N LEU A 57 3.44 -2.66 -8.48
CA LEU A 57 4.83 -2.31 -8.76
C LEU A 57 4.88 -0.93 -9.41
N GLU A 58 5.72 -0.07 -8.87
CA GLU A 58 6.10 1.20 -9.47
C GLU A 58 7.50 1.10 -10.05
N ASN A 59 7.66 1.66 -11.26
CA ASN A 59 8.95 1.94 -11.87
C ASN A 59 9.21 3.45 -11.87
N ALA A 60 10.11 3.92 -11.02
CA ALA A 60 10.46 5.34 -10.91
C ALA A 60 11.06 5.89 -12.21
N ASN A 61 11.70 5.05 -13.03
CA ASN A 61 12.28 5.42 -14.31
C ASN A 61 11.27 5.51 -15.46
N LYS A 62 9.97 5.34 -15.16
CA LYS A 62 8.83 5.77 -15.99
C LYS A 62 8.27 4.80 -17.03
N LYS A 63 7.14 5.28 -17.54
CA LYS A 63 6.27 4.82 -18.60
C LYS A 63 6.97 3.98 -19.67
N GLY A 64 6.43 2.78 -19.88
CA GLY A 64 6.69 2.00 -21.09
C GLY A 64 8.05 1.31 -21.15
N LYS A 65 8.87 1.36 -20.11
CA LYS A 65 10.12 0.61 -20.05
C LYS A 65 9.91 -0.79 -19.50
N THR A 66 10.54 -1.77 -20.12
CA THR A 66 10.64 -3.13 -19.62
C THR A 66 11.43 -3.14 -18.32
N ILE A 67 10.93 -3.86 -17.31
CA ILE A 67 11.62 -4.14 -16.07
C ILE A 67 12.10 -5.58 -16.15
N THR A 68 13.39 -5.78 -15.91
CA THR A 68 13.94 -7.12 -15.70
C THR A 68 14.01 -7.38 -14.20
N TYR A 69 13.49 -8.52 -13.77
CA TYR A 69 13.56 -8.97 -12.39
C TYR A 69 14.21 -10.35 -12.30
N ARG A 70 14.66 -10.70 -11.11
CA ARG A 70 15.25 -12.01 -10.82
C ARG A 70 14.16 -12.94 -10.26
N ALA A 71 13.93 -14.05 -10.93
CA ALA A 71 12.99 -15.09 -10.50
C ALA A 71 13.67 -16.05 -9.51
N ASN A 72 12.87 -16.71 -8.68
CA ASN A 72 13.31 -17.76 -7.75
C ASN A 72 14.51 -17.37 -6.88
N VAL A 73 14.54 -16.11 -6.44
CA VAL A 73 15.57 -15.61 -5.54
C VAL A 73 15.40 -16.24 -4.15
N SER A 74 16.51 -16.53 -3.49
CA SER A 74 16.52 -16.98 -2.10
C SER A 74 16.91 -15.82 -1.18
N GLY A 75 16.32 -15.78 0.01
CA GLY A 75 16.57 -14.74 1.00
C GLY A 75 15.43 -14.60 2.00
N ILE A 76 15.51 -13.57 2.83
CA ILE A 76 14.45 -13.28 3.81
C ILE A 76 13.29 -12.61 3.10
N GLU A 77 12.15 -13.31 3.06
CA GLU A 77 10.92 -12.80 2.50
C GLU A 77 10.27 -11.78 3.45
N VAL A 78 9.62 -10.76 2.87
CA VAL A 78 8.87 -9.77 3.64
C VAL A 78 7.55 -10.35 4.15
N ASP A 79 7.04 -9.81 5.26
CA ASP A 79 5.70 -10.15 5.75
C ASP A 79 4.64 -9.44 4.91
N VAL A 80 3.77 -10.23 4.29
CA VAL A 80 2.64 -9.75 3.49
C VAL A 80 1.28 -10.06 4.12
N THR A 81 1.27 -10.44 5.40
CA THR A 81 0.06 -10.75 6.15
C THR A 81 -0.90 -9.56 6.14
N GLY A 82 -2.18 -9.85 5.92
CA GLY A 82 -3.23 -8.83 5.83
C GLY A 82 -3.31 -8.12 4.48
N ASN A 83 -2.57 -8.56 3.46
CA ASN A 83 -2.70 -8.03 2.12
C ASN A 83 -4.11 -8.25 1.55
N LEU A 84 -4.75 -7.18 1.14
CA LEU A 84 -6.10 -7.18 0.55
C LEU A 84 -6.08 -7.28 -0.98
N LEU A 85 -4.91 -7.23 -1.59
CA LEU A 85 -4.78 -7.50 -3.02
C LEU A 85 -4.90 -9.00 -3.27
N VAL A 86 -5.62 -9.35 -4.33
CA VAL A 86 -5.74 -10.72 -4.82
C VAL A 86 -5.39 -10.76 -6.31
N GLY A 87 -4.81 -11.85 -6.76
CA GLY A 87 -4.38 -11.99 -8.14
C GLY A 87 -4.43 -13.44 -8.60
N SER A 88 -4.15 -13.67 -9.87
CA SER A 88 -4.15 -14.99 -10.48
C SER A 88 -3.12 -15.11 -11.59
N ALA A 89 -2.56 -16.30 -11.76
CA ALA A 89 -1.68 -16.65 -12.89
C ALA A 89 -2.44 -16.75 -14.21
N THR A 90 -3.75 -16.94 -14.16
CA THR A 90 -4.65 -17.01 -15.34
C THR A 90 -5.70 -15.92 -15.27
N GLU A 91 -6.39 -15.67 -16.36
CA GLU A 91 -7.53 -14.77 -16.35
C GLU A 91 -8.62 -15.34 -15.43
N THR A 92 -9.00 -14.57 -14.40
CA THR A 92 -9.88 -15.04 -13.34
C THR A 92 -10.88 -13.96 -12.94
N GLU A 93 -12.12 -14.38 -12.71
CA GLU A 93 -13.14 -13.52 -12.10
C GLU A 93 -13.23 -13.80 -10.60
N PHE A 94 -13.03 -12.75 -9.79
CA PHE A 94 -13.22 -12.78 -8.35
C PHE A 94 -14.58 -12.20 -8.01
N SER A 95 -15.37 -12.94 -7.22
CA SER A 95 -16.69 -12.56 -6.73
C SER A 95 -16.93 -13.19 -5.36
N GLY A 96 -17.97 -12.75 -4.66
CA GLY A 96 -18.41 -13.35 -3.41
C GLY A 96 -19.01 -12.33 -2.44
N ALA A 97 -19.90 -12.79 -1.57
CA ALA A 97 -20.53 -11.97 -0.56
C ALA A 97 -19.53 -11.46 0.48
N GLY A 98 -19.80 -10.32 1.09
CA GLY A 98 -18.96 -9.73 2.13
C GLY A 98 -17.74 -8.96 1.63
N TYR A 99 -17.59 -8.79 0.32
CA TYR A 99 -16.49 -8.05 -0.28
C TYR A 99 -16.97 -7.07 -1.35
N LYS A 100 -16.16 -6.03 -1.58
CA LYS A 100 -16.18 -5.18 -2.77
C LYS A 100 -14.88 -5.32 -3.54
N TYR A 101 -15.00 -5.30 -4.87
CA TYR A 101 -13.92 -5.63 -5.80
C TYR A 101 -13.58 -4.43 -6.68
N TYR A 102 -12.28 -4.18 -6.84
CA TYR A 102 -11.77 -3.05 -7.61
C TYR A 102 -10.57 -3.48 -8.46
N ILE A 103 -10.51 -2.99 -9.67
CA ILE A 103 -9.32 -3.11 -10.52
C ILE A 103 -8.39 -1.90 -10.34
N PHE A 104 -7.10 -2.13 -10.42
CA PHE A 104 -6.11 -1.08 -10.46
C PHE A 104 -6.03 -0.49 -11.86
N SER A 105 -6.33 0.81 -12.00
CA SER A 105 -6.43 1.48 -13.29
C SER A 105 -6.12 2.98 -13.19
N ASN A 106 -5.89 3.60 -14.34
CA ASN A 106 -5.85 5.04 -14.47
C ASN A 106 -7.21 5.52 -14.98
N GLY A 107 -8.06 5.95 -14.07
CA GLY A 107 -9.40 6.44 -14.37
C GLY A 107 -9.48 7.96 -14.50
N SER A 108 -10.69 8.50 -14.52
CA SER A 108 -10.97 9.94 -14.66
C SER A 108 -10.37 10.79 -13.54
N LEU A 109 -10.15 10.21 -12.37
CA LEU A 109 -9.61 10.88 -11.19
C LEU A 109 -8.12 10.51 -10.93
N GLY A 110 -7.44 9.87 -11.90
CA GLY A 110 -6.05 9.46 -11.81
C GLY A 110 -5.85 7.98 -11.51
N GLN A 111 -4.66 7.64 -11.03
CA GLN A 111 -4.27 6.27 -10.72
C GLN A 111 -4.92 5.80 -9.42
N GLY A 112 -5.64 4.69 -9.46
CA GLY A 112 -6.35 4.19 -8.28
C GLY A 112 -7.05 2.86 -8.52
N PHE A 113 -7.91 2.50 -7.57
CA PHE A 113 -8.77 1.33 -7.66
C PHE A 113 -10.19 1.75 -8.02
N TYR A 114 -10.71 1.16 -9.07
CA TYR A 114 -12.02 1.48 -9.66
C TYR A 114 -12.90 0.24 -9.76
N HIS A 115 -14.22 0.42 -9.64
CA HIS A 115 -15.15 -0.62 -10.03
C HIS A 115 -15.02 -0.93 -11.51
N GLN A 116 -15.06 -2.21 -11.88
CA GLN A 116 -14.92 -2.62 -13.26
C GLN A 116 -16.26 -2.54 -14.00
N GLY A 117 -16.43 -1.51 -14.81
CA GLY A 117 -17.61 -1.37 -15.68
C GLY A 117 -18.93 -1.46 -14.91
N THR A 118 -19.86 -2.25 -15.44
CA THR A 118 -21.21 -2.46 -14.88
C THR A 118 -21.24 -3.37 -13.64
N ARG A 119 -20.12 -3.99 -13.24
CA ARG A 119 -20.03 -4.91 -12.09
C ARG A 119 -20.25 -4.24 -10.73
N LYS A 120 -20.20 -2.91 -10.64
CA LYS A 120 -20.50 -2.11 -9.44
C LYS A 120 -19.76 -2.57 -8.17
N GLY A 121 -18.60 -3.21 -8.33
CA GLY A 121 -17.81 -3.76 -7.22
C GLY A 121 -18.30 -5.10 -6.67
N GLU A 122 -19.27 -5.76 -7.29
CA GLU A 122 -19.72 -7.11 -6.88
C GLU A 122 -18.77 -8.20 -7.35
N SER A 123 -18.05 -7.94 -8.44
CA SER A 123 -16.98 -8.80 -8.94
C SER A 123 -15.91 -7.98 -9.66
N MET A 124 -14.78 -8.62 -9.94
CA MET A 124 -13.76 -8.11 -10.85
C MET A 124 -13.15 -9.24 -11.66
N LYS A 125 -12.86 -8.98 -12.91
CA LYS A 125 -12.12 -9.89 -13.79
C LYS A 125 -10.71 -9.34 -13.97
N VAL A 126 -9.71 -10.08 -13.49
CA VAL A 126 -8.29 -9.75 -13.66
C VAL A 126 -7.69 -10.60 -14.77
N LYS A 127 -6.80 -10.00 -15.55
CA LYS A 127 -6.02 -10.73 -16.56
C LYS A 127 -4.96 -11.60 -15.89
N ALA A 128 -4.41 -12.54 -16.64
CA ALA A 128 -3.29 -13.36 -16.19
C ALA A 128 -2.15 -12.49 -15.62
N HIS A 129 -1.56 -12.94 -14.51
CA HIS A 129 -0.48 -12.26 -13.78
C HIS A 129 -0.81 -10.83 -13.31
N ARG A 130 -2.10 -10.52 -13.14
CA ARG A 130 -2.56 -9.22 -12.63
C ARG A 130 -3.23 -9.38 -11.28
N ALA A 131 -3.36 -8.25 -10.59
CA ALA A 131 -4.00 -8.15 -9.30
C ALA A 131 -5.06 -7.06 -9.27
N GLY A 132 -6.02 -7.23 -8.36
CA GLY A 132 -7.01 -6.23 -7.99
C GLY A 132 -7.20 -6.22 -6.48
N LEU A 133 -8.02 -5.32 -5.99
CA LEU A 133 -8.32 -5.15 -4.57
C LEU A 133 -9.63 -5.88 -4.23
N ARG A 134 -9.58 -6.75 -3.22
CA ARG A 134 -10.73 -7.37 -2.57
C ARG A 134 -10.88 -6.77 -1.18
N LEU A 135 -11.82 -5.85 -1.03
CA LEU A 135 -12.04 -5.10 0.20
C LEU A 135 -13.21 -5.70 0.97
N PRO A 136 -13.05 -6.14 2.23
CA PRO A 136 -14.17 -6.54 3.07
C PRO A 136 -15.18 -5.39 3.24
N THR A 137 -16.49 -5.69 3.21
CA THR A 137 -17.54 -4.69 3.38
C THR A 137 -17.58 -4.08 4.79
N SER A 138 -16.92 -4.70 5.76
CA SER A 138 -16.69 -4.15 7.10
C SER A 138 -15.79 -2.90 7.06
N PHE A 139 -14.91 -2.79 6.10
CA PHE A 139 -14.27 -1.51 5.78
C PHE A 139 -15.31 -0.66 5.08
N SER A 140 -15.62 0.53 5.59
CA SER A 140 -16.58 1.46 4.98
C SER A 140 -16.18 1.72 3.52
N ALA A 141 -16.55 0.79 2.64
CA ALA A 141 -16.26 0.87 1.22
C ALA A 141 -17.23 1.87 0.58
N PRO A 142 -16.75 3.01 0.09
CA PRO A 142 -17.60 3.89 -0.66
C PRO A 142 -17.91 3.26 -2.03
N ALA A 143 -19.03 3.66 -2.60
CA ALA A 143 -19.35 3.39 -4.01
C ALA A 143 -18.41 4.12 -4.99
N LYS A 144 -17.29 4.68 -4.50
CA LYS A 144 -16.38 5.57 -5.21
C LYS A 144 -14.98 4.98 -5.26
N PRO A 145 -14.14 5.34 -6.22
CA PRO A 145 -12.77 4.81 -6.35
C PRO A 145 -11.90 5.13 -5.14
N PHE A 146 -10.93 4.25 -4.87
CA PHE A 146 -9.87 4.47 -3.89
C PHE A 146 -8.64 5.06 -4.57
N PHE A 147 -8.07 6.07 -3.94
CA PHE A 147 -6.83 6.68 -4.39
C PHE A 147 -5.64 6.20 -3.58
N PHE A 148 -4.50 6.19 -4.24
CA PHE A 148 -3.20 5.99 -3.63
C PHE A 148 -2.47 7.31 -3.50
N ASP A 149 -1.99 7.59 -2.32
CA ASP A 149 -0.94 8.56 -2.12
C ASP A 149 0.41 7.80 -2.03
N PHE A 150 0.93 7.43 -3.19
CA PHE A 150 2.21 6.73 -3.28
C PHE A 150 3.37 7.57 -2.77
N GLU A 151 3.32 8.88 -2.95
CA GLU A 151 4.39 9.78 -2.53
C GLU A 151 4.43 9.90 -1.00
N ALA A 152 3.27 10.03 -0.34
CA ALA A 152 3.20 9.99 1.11
C ALA A 152 3.71 8.65 1.66
N ALA A 153 3.24 7.52 1.11
CA ALA A 153 3.68 6.19 1.54
C ALA A 153 5.19 5.98 1.38
N LYS A 154 5.80 6.48 0.30
CA LYS A 154 7.24 6.44 0.11
C LYS A 154 7.98 7.32 1.11
N LYS A 155 7.47 8.51 1.36
CA LYS A 155 8.09 9.43 2.32
C LYS A 155 8.17 8.78 3.70
N ASP A 156 7.10 8.17 4.16
CA ASP A 156 7.06 7.45 5.44
C ASP A 156 8.06 6.29 5.46
N TYR A 157 8.19 5.55 4.35
CA TYR A 157 9.15 4.48 4.21
C TYR A 157 10.62 4.97 4.25
N THR A 158 10.93 6.09 3.56
CA THR A 158 12.30 6.63 3.46
C THR A 158 12.75 7.35 4.72
N THR A 159 11.84 7.99 5.44
CA THR A 159 12.17 8.71 6.69
C THR A 159 12.20 7.81 7.92
N GLY A 160 11.67 6.58 7.81
CA GLY A 160 11.52 5.66 8.94
C GLY A 160 10.50 6.14 9.98
N ILE A 161 9.88 7.30 9.76
CA ILE A 161 8.84 7.85 10.62
C ILE A 161 7.51 7.25 10.14
N ARG A 162 7.08 6.18 10.77
CA ARG A 162 5.67 5.80 10.71
C ARG A 162 4.92 6.77 11.61
N GLU A 163 4.05 7.59 11.06
CA GLU A 163 3.00 8.21 11.87
C GLU A 163 2.17 7.07 12.45
N THR A 164 2.49 6.67 13.67
CA THR A 164 1.56 5.89 14.47
C THR A 164 0.42 6.85 14.81
N HIS A 165 -0.65 6.80 14.03
CA HIS A 165 -1.92 7.31 14.48
C HIS A 165 -2.36 6.45 15.68
N ASN A 166 -1.79 6.75 16.83
CA ASN A 166 -2.34 6.35 18.09
C ASN A 166 -3.66 7.12 18.21
N SER A 167 -4.76 6.44 18.03
CA SER A 167 -6.07 6.91 18.49
C SER A 167 -6.05 6.91 20.00
N GLN A 168 -5.38 7.93 20.55
CA GLN A 168 -5.44 8.22 21.98
C GLN A 168 -6.75 8.96 22.23
N PRO A 169 -7.56 8.54 23.22
CA PRO A 169 -8.74 9.30 23.58
C PRO A 169 -8.31 10.69 24.02
N ALA A 170 -9.09 11.69 23.61
CA ALA A 170 -8.88 13.10 23.94
C ALA A 170 -8.72 13.26 25.47
N GLY A 171 -7.54 13.62 25.89
CA GLY A 171 -7.21 13.90 27.27
C GLY A 171 -5.72 14.16 27.43
N ASP A 172 -5.41 15.43 27.57
CA ASP A 172 -4.14 15.99 28.03
C ASP A 172 -3.04 16.18 26.96
N ASN A 173 -2.99 17.40 26.43
CA ASN A 173 -1.87 17.96 25.66
C ASN A 173 -0.66 18.23 26.59
N THR A 174 -0.02 17.18 27.07
CA THR A 174 1.32 17.31 27.64
C THR A 174 2.33 17.05 26.52
N ASN A 175 2.90 18.11 25.95
CA ASN A 175 4.10 18.00 25.11
C ASN A 175 5.19 17.30 25.92
N ILE A 176 5.48 16.05 25.60
CA ILE A 176 6.56 15.31 26.25
C ILE A 176 7.86 15.78 25.61
N ILE A 177 8.74 16.37 26.42
CA ILE A 177 10.02 16.90 25.98
C ILE A 177 11.12 15.92 26.38
N TYR A 178 12.06 15.67 25.47
CA TYR A 178 13.21 14.81 25.69
C TYR A 178 14.52 15.57 25.49
N ASP A 179 15.54 15.24 26.25
CA ASP A 179 16.90 15.71 26.00
C ASP A 179 17.56 14.97 24.83
N LEU A 180 18.74 15.41 24.41
CA LEU A 180 19.48 14.78 23.31
C LEU A 180 19.94 13.34 23.61
N GLN A 181 19.85 12.89 24.85
CA GLN A 181 20.10 11.51 25.27
C GLN A 181 18.83 10.65 25.32
N GLY A 182 17.66 11.23 24.93
CA GLY A 182 16.38 10.53 24.89
C GLY A 182 15.71 10.41 26.28
N ARG A 183 16.14 11.15 27.29
CA ARG A 183 15.51 11.13 28.62
C ARG A 183 14.41 12.16 28.68
N ARG A 184 13.27 11.79 29.25
CA ARG A 184 12.13 12.70 29.47
C ARG A 184 12.53 13.85 30.38
N VAL A 185 12.16 15.06 29.99
CA VAL A 185 12.45 16.32 30.76
C VAL A 185 11.12 16.95 31.14
N ASP A 186 10.82 16.91 32.43
CA ASP A 186 9.57 17.49 32.96
C ASP A 186 9.64 19.03 33.15
N HIS A 187 10.85 19.58 33.30
CA HIS A 187 11.09 21.00 33.45
C HIS A 187 12.27 21.46 32.56
N PRO A 188 12.02 21.80 31.28
CA PRO A 188 13.10 22.22 30.40
C PRO A 188 13.71 23.56 30.84
N THR A 189 15.03 23.57 31.03
CA THR A 189 15.84 24.77 31.20
C THR A 189 16.44 25.17 29.84
N ARG A 190 17.27 26.21 29.78
CA ARG A 190 17.92 26.59 28.52
C ARG A 190 18.71 25.42 27.92
N GLY A 191 18.34 24.99 26.70
CA GLY A 191 18.96 23.87 25.99
C GLY A 191 18.27 23.53 24.68
N ILE A 192 18.78 22.51 23.97
CA ILE A 192 18.14 21.94 22.80
C ILE A 192 17.39 20.67 23.23
N TYR A 193 16.12 20.57 22.87
CA TYR A 193 15.22 19.49 23.23
C TYR A 193 14.50 18.97 21.99
N ILE A 194 14.05 17.73 22.04
CA ILE A 194 13.21 17.11 21.02
C ILE A 194 11.78 17.07 21.58
N MET A 195 10.83 17.64 20.86
CA MET A 195 9.39 17.53 21.14
C MET A 195 8.77 16.50 20.23
N ASN A 196 7.94 15.66 20.79
CA ASN A 196 7.12 14.69 20.05
C ASN A 196 5.73 15.28 19.78
#